data_a75dd548bc01ea8d522b889fd01f9872
#
_entry.id   a75dd548bc01ea8d522b889fd01f9872
#
_cell.length_a   1.000
_cell.length_b   1.000
_cell.length_c   1.000
_cell.angle_alpha   90.00
_cell.angle_beta   90.00
_cell.angle_gamma   90.00
#
_symmetry.space_group_name_H-M   'P 1'
#
loop_
_entity.id
_entity.type
_entity.pdbx_description
1 polymer ?
#
loop_
_entity_poly.entity_id
_entity_poly.type
_entity_poly.pdbx_seq_one_letter_code
_entity_poly.pdbx_strand_id
1 'polypeptide(L)'
;MKEAYRKKRAKDDQYKNILVKSILSQGDTVKIEKTSVSSWKRRAKKTSINKSNGKTVSKKRFGKSVNSNAPGTLKRKLKEKLSYFGKELIEINAYKTKASQFNHISQEFKKCSLEVRFKELVQGIVVQRDLYSAFLIKNVENLSEYNIKKINWQFDEFYEKQMKEVERIKNEGGLKFYVSGKIV
;
A
#
# COMPACT_ATOMS: atom_id res chain seq x y z
N MET A 1 -31.53 13.49 1.42
CA MET A 1 -30.42 12.77 0.75
C MET A 1 -29.15 13.61 0.55
N LYS A 2 -29.22 14.84 -0.02
CA LYS A 2 -28.06 15.74 -0.24
C LYS A 2 -27.28 16.05 1.06
N GLU A 3 -27.97 16.29 2.18
CA GLU A 3 -27.34 16.62 3.46
C GLU A 3 -26.51 15.45 4.05
N ALA A 4 -27.00 14.22 3.97
CA ALA A 4 -26.28 13.02 4.42
C ALA A 4 -24.96 12.85 3.64
N TYR A 5 -24.98 13.07 2.32
CA TYR A 5 -23.78 13.06 1.50
C TYR A 5 -22.79 14.17 1.88
N ARG A 6 -23.27 15.36 2.18
CA ARG A 6 -22.43 16.48 2.64
C ARG A 6 -21.75 16.16 3.96
N LYS A 7 -22.52 15.64 4.95
CA LYS A 7 -21.98 15.22 6.26
C LYS A 7 -20.95 14.11 6.12
N LYS A 8 -21.24 13.09 5.29
CA LYS A 8 -20.27 12.02 5.01
C LYS A 8 -18.98 12.57 4.41
N ARG A 9 -19.08 13.42 3.38
CA ARG A 9 -17.90 14.02 2.72
C ARG A 9 -17.05 14.86 3.69
N ALA A 10 -17.69 15.63 4.57
CA ALA A 10 -16.99 16.40 5.57
C ALA A 10 -16.23 15.53 6.58
N LYS A 11 -16.86 14.43 7.05
CA LYS A 11 -16.20 13.43 7.90
C LYS A 11 -15.02 12.76 7.19
N ASP A 12 -15.20 12.31 5.95
CA ASP A 12 -14.15 11.69 5.16
C ASP A 12 -12.95 12.64 4.94
N ASP A 13 -13.23 13.93 4.76
CA ASP A 13 -12.20 14.95 4.58
C ASP A 13 -11.45 15.23 5.88
N GLN A 14 -12.17 15.31 7.00
CA GLN A 14 -11.58 15.44 8.34
C GLN A 14 -10.68 14.22 8.67
N TYR A 15 -11.15 13.01 8.37
CA TYR A 15 -10.38 11.79 8.58
C TYR A 15 -9.07 11.80 7.80
N LYS A 16 -9.11 12.26 6.55
CA LYS A 16 -7.90 12.42 5.73
C LYS A 16 -6.94 13.47 6.30
N ASN A 17 -7.45 14.55 6.86
CA ASN A 17 -6.61 15.55 7.52
C ASN A 17 -5.91 14.99 8.77
N ILE A 18 -6.62 14.21 9.58
CA ILE A 18 -6.06 13.52 10.75
C ILE A 18 -4.97 12.53 10.29
N LEU A 19 -5.25 11.72 9.27
CA LEU A 19 -4.29 10.76 8.72
C LEU A 19 -3.04 11.45 8.17
N VAL A 20 -3.20 12.54 7.41
CA VAL A 20 -2.06 13.33 6.90
C VAL A 20 -1.22 13.87 8.06
N LYS A 21 -1.87 14.41 9.10
CA LYS A 21 -1.18 14.90 10.30
C LYS A 21 -0.41 13.78 10.99
N SER A 22 -1.02 12.60 11.15
CA SER A 22 -0.38 11.42 11.73
C SER A 22 0.81 10.93 10.91
N ILE A 23 0.72 10.92 9.57
CA ILE A 23 1.85 10.55 8.70
C ILE A 23 3.01 11.53 8.89
N LEU A 24 2.73 12.83 8.87
CA LEU A 24 3.76 13.87 8.97
C LEU A 24 4.37 13.98 10.37
N SER A 25 3.69 13.50 11.42
CA SER A 25 4.29 13.40 12.76
C SER A 25 5.32 12.28 12.89
N GLN A 26 5.33 11.30 11.95
CA GLN A 26 6.31 10.20 11.94
C GLN A 26 7.62 10.57 11.23
N GLY A 27 7.61 11.66 10.46
CA GLY A 27 8.77 12.11 9.71
C GLY A 27 8.38 13.10 8.63
N ASP A 28 9.40 13.71 8.07
CA ASP A 28 9.29 14.80 7.12
C ASP A 28 9.58 14.38 5.65
N THR A 29 9.97 13.14 5.45
CA THR A 29 10.20 12.56 4.13
C THR A 29 9.20 11.47 3.86
N VAL A 30 8.29 11.70 2.90
CA VAL A 30 7.25 10.74 2.53
C VAL A 30 7.53 10.21 1.14
N LYS A 31 7.67 8.88 1.03
CA LYS A 31 7.81 8.17 -0.25
C LYS A 31 6.59 7.33 -0.53
N ILE A 32 6.10 7.38 -1.77
CA ILE A 32 4.98 6.55 -2.23
C ILE A 32 5.26 6.00 -3.63
N GLU A 33 4.61 4.91 -3.98
CA GLU A 33 4.62 4.46 -5.38
C GLU A 33 3.86 5.42 -6.29
N LYS A 34 4.43 5.71 -7.46
CA LYS A 34 3.76 6.49 -8.50
C LYS A 34 2.62 5.67 -9.08
N THR A 35 1.40 5.98 -8.67
CA THR A 35 0.18 5.29 -9.11
C THR A 35 -0.79 6.25 -9.79
N SER A 36 -1.46 5.77 -10.84
CA SER A 36 -2.53 6.52 -11.52
C SER A 36 -3.89 6.11 -10.96
N VAL A 37 -4.45 6.94 -10.07
CA VAL A 37 -5.80 6.72 -9.53
C VAL A 37 -6.86 6.69 -10.63
N SER A 38 -6.65 7.42 -11.72
CA SER A 38 -7.56 7.42 -12.88
C SER A 38 -7.59 6.07 -13.59
N SER A 39 -6.46 5.35 -13.63
CA SER A 39 -6.40 4.02 -14.23
C SER A 39 -7.21 2.98 -13.44
N TRP A 40 -7.28 3.12 -12.11
CA TRP A 40 -8.08 2.22 -11.26
C TRP A 40 -9.59 2.35 -11.49
N LYS A 41 -10.04 3.51 -11.98
CA LYS A 41 -11.46 3.77 -12.30
C LYS A 41 -11.86 3.23 -13.67
N ARG A 42 -10.90 2.93 -14.54
CA ARG A 42 -11.19 2.47 -15.90
C ARG A 42 -11.86 1.10 -15.88
N ARG A 43 -12.90 0.96 -16.70
CA ARG A 43 -13.49 -0.35 -17.00
C ARG A 43 -12.59 -1.11 -17.95
N ALA A 44 -12.55 -2.44 -17.84
CA ALA A 44 -11.96 -3.29 -18.86
C ALA A 44 -12.63 -3.00 -20.21
N LYS A 45 -11.84 -2.71 -21.26
CA LYS A 45 -12.36 -2.43 -22.59
C LYS A 45 -12.94 -3.68 -23.24
N LYS A 46 -12.27 -4.83 -23.09
CA LYS A 46 -12.69 -6.10 -23.66
C LYS A 46 -13.72 -6.80 -22.78
N THR A 47 -14.72 -7.36 -23.42
CA THR A 47 -15.67 -8.29 -22.77
C THR A 47 -15.02 -9.66 -22.71
N SER A 48 -15.03 -10.30 -21.55
CA SER A 48 -14.56 -11.68 -21.38
C SER A 48 -15.75 -12.61 -21.24
N ILE A 49 -15.62 -13.81 -21.77
CA ILE A 49 -16.62 -14.88 -21.66
C ILE A 49 -16.06 -15.89 -20.66
N ASN A 50 -16.88 -16.32 -19.74
CA ASN A 50 -16.55 -17.39 -18.81
C ASN A 50 -16.49 -18.71 -19.59
N LYS A 51 -15.31 -19.34 -19.60
CA LYS A 51 -15.06 -20.58 -20.35
C LYS A 51 -15.87 -21.76 -19.85
N SER A 52 -16.33 -21.77 -18.59
CA SER A 52 -17.08 -22.87 -18.00
C SER A 52 -18.59 -22.84 -18.30
N ASN A 53 -19.18 -21.68 -18.50
CA ASN A 53 -20.63 -21.52 -18.66
C ASN A 53 -21.07 -20.68 -19.86
N GLY A 54 -20.11 -20.22 -20.69
CA GLY A 54 -20.37 -19.41 -21.89
C GLY A 54 -20.96 -18.03 -21.64
N LYS A 55 -21.17 -17.64 -20.39
CA LYS A 55 -21.80 -16.34 -20.04
C LYS A 55 -20.77 -15.22 -20.02
N THR A 56 -21.24 -14.02 -20.41
CA THR A 56 -20.43 -12.81 -20.31
C THR A 56 -20.07 -12.49 -18.87
N VAL A 57 -18.77 -12.36 -18.60
CA VAL A 57 -18.25 -11.97 -17.26
C VAL A 57 -18.56 -10.49 -17.03
N SER A 58 -19.17 -10.18 -15.88
CA SER A 58 -19.39 -8.80 -15.49
C SER A 58 -18.09 -8.01 -15.39
N LYS A 59 -18.01 -6.88 -16.08
CA LYS A 59 -16.84 -6.00 -16.01
C LYS A 59 -16.66 -5.46 -14.58
N LYS A 60 -15.52 -5.70 -13.96
CA LYS A 60 -15.19 -5.20 -12.62
C LYS A 60 -15.33 -3.67 -12.58
N ARG A 61 -16.05 -3.16 -11.58
CA ARG A 61 -16.39 -1.74 -11.41
C ARG A 61 -15.81 -1.20 -10.10
N PHE A 62 -14.52 -0.97 -10.06
CA PHE A 62 -13.89 -0.40 -8.87
C PHE A 62 -14.09 1.10 -8.70
N GLY A 63 -14.61 1.80 -9.73
CA GLY A 63 -14.75 3.25 -9.74
C GLY A 63 -15.57 3.81 -8.57
N LYS A 64 -16.62 3.11 -8.11
CA LYS A 64 -17.43 3.53 -6.95
C LYS A 64 -16.59 3.48 -5.66
N SER A 65 -15.88 2.39 -5.44
CA SER A 65 -15.01 2.20 -4.26
C SER A 65 -13.84 3.21 -4.26
N VAL A 66 -13.17 3.37 -5.41
CA VAL A 66 -12.08 4.35 -5.56
C VAL A 66 -12.59 5.78 -5.33
N ASN A 67 -13.78 6.12 -5.81
CA ASN A 67 -14.37 7.44 -5.56
C ASN A 67 -14.76 7.64 -4.09
N SER A 68 -15.33 6.62 -3.43
CA SER A 68 -15.68 6.68 -2.01
C SER A 68 -14.47 6.89 -1.12
N ASN A 69 -13.39 6.14 -1.35
CA ASN A 69 -12.17 6.22 -0.55
C ASN A 69 -11.28 7.40 -0.95
N ALA A 70 -11.46 7.93 -2.17
CA ALA A 70 -10.77 9.09 -2.71
C ALA A 70 -9.24 9.13 -2.42
N PRO A 71 -8.46 8.10 -2.78
CA PRO A 71 -7.02 8.04 -2.48
C PRO A 71 -6.24 9.19 -3.14
N GLY A 72 -6.71 9.70 -4.27
CA GLY A 72 -6.13 10.88 -4.91
C GLY A 72 -6.24 12.15 -4.06
N THR A 73 -7.30 12.27 -3.25
CA THR A 73 -7.45 13.39 -2.31
C THR A 73 -6.42 13.31 -1.18
N LEU A 74 -6.18 12.11 -0.64
CA LEU A 74 -5.13 11.91 0.37
C LEU A 74 -3.75 12.31 -0.17
N LYS A 75 -3.40 11.83 -1.37
CA LYS A 75 -2.15 12.17 -2.04
C LYS A 75 -2.01 13.69 -2.25
N ARG A 76 -3.07 14.36 -2.70
CA ARG A 76 -3.08 15.81 -2.88
C ARG A 76 -2.86 16.56 -1.56
N LYS A 77 -3.55 16.14 -0.48
CA LYS A 77 -3.38 16.73 0.86
C LYS A 77 -1.97 16.53 1.42
N LEU A 78 -1.36 15.36 1.19
CA LEU A 78 0.03 15.12 1.56
C LEU A 78 0.99 16.07 0.82
N LYS A 79 0.82 16.21 -0.50
CA LYS A 79 1.62 17.16 -1.29
C LYS A 79 1.48 18.60 -0.80
N GLU A 80 0.25 19.04 -0.58
CA GLU A 80 -0.06 20.38 -0.10
C GLU A 80 0.57 20.65 1.27
N LYS A 81 0.44 19.70 2.21
CA LYS A 81 1.01 19.88 3.55
C LYS A 81 2.54 19.83 3.56
N LEU A 82 3.15 18.95 2.76
CA LEU A 82 4.61 18.91 2.62
C LEU A 82 5.16 20.22 2.03
N SER A 83 4.47 20.82 1.04
CA SER A 83 4.92 22.07 0.43
C SER A 83 4.94 23.26 1.41
N TYR A 84 4.10 23.26 2.46
CA TYR A 84 4.17 24.28 3.52
C TYR A 84 5.48 24.23 4.33
N PHE A 85 6.15 23.08 4.31
CA PHE A 85 7.45 22.90 4.96
C PHE A 85 8.63 22.91 3.96
N GLY A 86 8.39 23.37 2.73
CA GLY A 86 9.39 23.35 1.65
C GLY A 86 9.81 21.94 1.22
N LYS A 87 8.97 20.92 1.45
CA LYS A 87 9.25 19.51 1.16
C LYS A 87 8.33 18.97 0.08
N GLU A 88 8.76 17.90 -0.56
CA GLU A 88 8.01 17.25 -1.64
C GLU A 88 7.65 15.81 -1.30
N LEU A 89 6.51 15.36 -1.85
CA LEU A 89 6.12 13.96 -1.85
C LEU A 89 6.94 13.22 -2.91
N ILE A 90 7.79 12.29 -2.49
CA ILE A 90 8.66 11.53 -3.38
C ILE A 90 7.87 10.37 -4.00
N GLU A 91 7.72 10.39 -5.31
CA GLU A 91 7.01 9.37 -6.07
C GLU A 91 8.00 8.42 -6.74
N ILE A 92 8.09 7.19 -6.26
CA ILE A 92 9.00 6.16 -6.79
C ILE A 92 8.37 5.40 -7.97
N ASN A 93 9.21 4.84 -8.82
CA ASN A 93 8.80 4.07 -9.98
C ASN A 93 8.41 2.63 -9.60
N ALA A 94 7.11 2.39 -9.39
CA ALA A 94 6.56 1.08 -9.02
C ALA A 94 6.89 -0.05 -10.01
N TYR A 95 7.07 0.25 -11.30
CA TYR A 95 7.41 -0.75 -12.32
C TYR A 95 8.86 -1.24 -12.22
N LYS A 96 9.77 -0.39 -11.78
CA LYS A 96 11.18 -0.75 -11.57
C LYS A 96 11.38 -1.38 -10.21
N THR A 97 10.83 -0.78 -9.16
CA THR A 97 11.04 -1.26 -7.78
C THR A 97 10.30 -2.56 -7.50
N LYS A 98 9.04 -2.73 -7.98
CA LYS A 98 8.21 -3.93 -7.72
C LYS A 98 8.28 -4.38 -6.26
N ALA A 99 8.13 -3.46 -5.31
CA ALA A 99 8.42 -3.67 -3.88
C ALA A 99 7.70 -4.89 -3.29
N SER A 100 6.47 -5.18 -3.72
CA SER A 100 5.72 -6.36 -3.26
C SER A 100 6.29 -7.70 -3.73
N GLN A 101 7.21 -7.70 -4.70
CA GLN A 101 7.81 -8.90 -5.30
C GLN A 101 9.27 -9.07 -4.90
N PHE A 102 9.95 -8.00 -4.48
CA PHE A 102 11.37 -8.01 -4.18
C PHE A 102 11.66 -8.68 -2.83
N ASN A 103 12.76 -9.43 -2.79
CA ASN A 103 13.36 -9.98 -1.58
C ASN A 103 14.78 -9.42 -1.45
N HIS A 104 15.05 -8.64 -0.40
CA HIS A 104 16.35 -7.98 -0.24
C HIS A 104 17.49 -8.95 0.12
N ILE A 105 17.16 -10.13 0.68
CA ILE A 105 18.15 -11.12 1.09
C ILE A 105 18.67 -11.88 -0.14
N SER A 106 17.74 -12.44 -0.95
CA SER A 106 18.12 -13.15 -2.20
C SER A 106 18.35 -12.20 -3.38
N GLN A 107 17.93 -10.92 -3.24
CA GLN A 107 17.93 -9.91 -4.30
C GLN A 107 17.12 -10.29 -5.54
N GLU A 108 16.13 -11.15 -5.37
CA GLU A 108 15.27 -11.67 -6.44
C GLU A 108 13.87 -11.07 -6.41
N PHE A 109 13.20 -11.11 -7.57
CA PHE A 109 11.82 -10.72 -7.74
C PHE A 109 10.93 -11.95 -7.92
N LYS A 110 10.10 -12.26 -6.93
CA LYS A 110 9.13 -13.36 -6.99
C LYS A 110 7.70 -12.83 -6.93
N LYS A 111 6.93 -13.07 -7.98
CA LYS A 111 5.51 -12.68 -8.02
C LYS A 111 4.71 -13.62 -7.15
N CYS A 112 3.89 -13.06 -6.24
CA CYS A 112 2.97 -13.80 -5.38
C CYS A 112 1.52 -13.49 -5.75
N SER A 113 0.61 -14.39 -5.42
CA SER A 113 -0.83 -14.16 -5.50
C SER A 113 -1.25 -12.99 -4.58
N LEU A 114 -2.33 -12.29 -4.93
CA LEU A 114 -2.88 -11.22 -4.11
C LEU A 114 -3.44 -11.72 -2.76
N GLU A 115 -3.74 -13.01 -2.66
CA GLU A 115 -4.23 -13.66 -1.44
C GLU A 115 -3.12 -13.88 -0.41
N VAL A 116 -1.86 -13.91 -0.86
CA VAL A 116 -0.68 -14.05 0.01
C VAL A 116 -0.48 -12.75 0.79
N ARG A 117 -0.64 -12.82 2.10
CA ARG A 117 -0.45 -11.68 3.02
C ARG A 117 0.88 -11.71 3.74
N PHE A 118 1.42 -12.90 3.94
CA PHE A 118 2.70 -13.13 4.57
C PHE A 118 3.66 -13.79 3.58
N LYS A 119 4.89 -13.34 3.56
CA LYS A 119 5.94 -13.80 2.67
C LYS A 119 7.12 -14.28 3.51
N GLU A 120 7.57 -15.50 3.27
CA GLU A 120 8.83 -15.98 3.80
C GLU A 120 9.98 -15.48 2.93
N LEU A 121 10.95 -14.80 3.55
CA LEU A 121 12.13 -14.28 2.86
C LEU A 121 13.24 -15.32 2.79
N VAL A 122 13.50 -15.96 3.93
CA VAL A 122 14.37 -17.14 4.11
C VAL A 122 13.75 -17.99 5.22
N GLN A 123 14.23 -19.21 5.40
CA GLN A 123 13.69 -20.13 6.40
C GLN A 123 13.52 -19.46 7.77
N GLY A 124 12.29 -19.41 8.25
CA GLY A 124 11.93 -18.86 9.56
C GLY A 124 11.72 -17.35 9.61
N ILE A 125 12.04 -16.58 8.57
CA ILE A 125 11.83 -15.14 8.53
C ILE A 125 10.59 -14.81 7.69
N VAL A 126 9.46 -14.58 8.38
CA VAL A 126 8.17 -14.28 7.76
C VAL A 126 7.80 -12.82 7.95
N VAL A 127 7.52 -12.11 6.86
CA VAL A 127 7.12 -10.71 6.86
C VAL A 127 5.70 -10.52 6.33
N GLN A 128 5.00 -9.53 6.86
CA GLN A 128 3.73 -9.10 6.28
C GLN A 128 4.03 -8.29 5.01
N ARG A 129 3.48 -8.74 3.89
CA ARG A 129 3.85 -8.29 2.54
C ARG A 129 3.74 -6.77 2.34
N ASP A 130 2.66 -6.16 2.83
CA ASP A 130 2.39 -4.75 2.55
C ASP A 130 3.26 -3.84 3.45
N LEU A 131 3.51 -4.24 4.71
CA LEU A 131 4.46 -3.56 5.61
C LEU A 131 5.89 -3.67 5.10
N TYR A 132 6.27 -4.86 4.66
CA TYR A 132 7.60 -5.09 4.08
C TYR A 132 7.80 -4.28 2.79
N SER A 133 6.77 -4.20 1.93
CA SER A 133 6.82 -3.36 0.73
C SER A 133 7.02 -1.87 1.09
N ALA A 134 6.33 -1.38 2.13
CA ALA A 134 6.49 -0.01 2.60
C ALA A 134 7.91 0.25 3.15
N PHE A 135 8.47 -0.72 3.89
CA PHE A 135 9.85 -0.67 4.36
C PHE A 135 10.86 -0.62 3.21
N LEU A 136 10.67 -1.43 2.17
CA LEU A 136 11.50 -1.39 0.97
C LEU A 136 11.40 -0.04 0.25
N ILE A 137 10.18 0.50 0.08
CA ILE A 137 9.91 1.80 -0.54
C ILE A 137 10.64 2.93 0.21
N LYS A 138 10.65 2.91 1.55
CA LYS A 138 11.40 3.85 2.38
C LYS A 138 12.88 3.89 1.99
N ASN A 139 13.45 2.75 1.62
CA ASN A 139 14.86 2.56 1.32
C ASN A 139 15.20 2.59 -0.19
N VAL A 140 14.29 3.07 -1.04
CA VAL A 140 14.56 3.34 -2.45
C VAL A 140 15.36 4.63 -2.59
N GLU A 141 16.40 4.59 -3.40
CA GLU A 141 17.20 5.74 -3.84
C GLU A 141 16.99 6.00 -5.33
N ASN A 142 17.28 7.20 -5.79
CA ASN A 142 17.14 7.60 -7.20
C ASN A 142 15.82 7.19 -7.86
N LEU A 143 14.72 7.17 -7.06
CA LEU A 143 13.35 6.83 -7.46
C LEU A 143 13.14 5.38 -7.97
N SER A 144 14.16 4.54 -8.00
CA SER A 144 14.07 3.20 -8.60
C SER A 144 15.02 2.14 -8.06
N GLU A 145 16.02 2.50 -7.28
CA GLU A 145 17.07 1.60 -6.82
C GLU A 145 16.98 1.35 -5.31
N TYR A 146 17.24 0.12 -4.89
CA TYR A 146 17.25 -0.21 -3.48
C TYR A 146 18.65 -0.02 -2.88
N ASN A 147 18.75 0.69 -1.76
CA ASN A 147 19.96 0.71 -0.96
C ASN A 147 20.00 -0.55 -0.07
N ILE A 148 20.57 -1.64 -0.60
CA ILE A 148 20.64 -2.93 0.09
C ILE A 148 21.41 -2.85 1.41
N LYS A 149 22.51 -2.09 1.47
CA LYS A 149 23.26 -1.91 2.73
C LYS A 149 22.38 -1.30 3.83
N LYS A 150 21.63 -0.26 3.48
CA LYS A 150 20.70 0.42 4.40
C LYS A 150 19.52 -0.46 4.80
N ILE A 151 18.97 -1.25 3.85
CA ILE A 151 17.91 -2.21 4.11
C ILE A 151 18.39 -3.24 5.14
N ASN A 152 19.55 -3.86 4.90
CA ASN A 152 20.09 -4.88 5.82
C ASN A 152 20.35 -4.30 7.22
N TRP A 153 20.88 -3.09 7.30
CA TRP A 153 21.12 -2.43 8.58
C TRP A 153 19.85 -2.11 9.37
N GLN A 154 18.75 -1.79 8.69
CA GLN A 154 17.47 -1.43 9.32
C GLN A 154 16.49 -2.61 9.45
N PHE A 155 16.81 -3.77 8.91
CA PHE A 155 15.87 -4.86 8.79
C PHE A 155 15.46 -5.46 10.12
N ASP A 156 16.40 -5.65 11.05
CA ASP A 156 16.12 -6.24 12.37
C ASP A 156 15.14 -5.38 13.16
N GLU A 157 15.37 -4.06 13.19
CA GLU A 157 14.46 -3.11 13.84
C GLU A 157 13.06 -3.11 13.21
N PHE A 158 12.99 -3.17 11.87
CA PHE A 158 11.73 -3.29 11.17
C PHE A 158 11.01 -4.60 11.52
N TYR A 159 11.74 -5.72 11.53
CA TYR A 159 11.18 -7.04 11.80
C TYR A 159 10.61 -7.14 13.21
N GLU A 160 11.33 -6.67 14.20
CA GLU A 160 10.86 -6.62 15.59
C GLU A 160 9.58 -5.77 15.74
N LYS A 161 9.56 -4.57 15.14
CA LYS A 161 8.38 -3.70 15.16
C LYS A 161 7.18 -4.35 14.49
N GLN A 162 7.40 -5.02 13.36
CA GLN A 162 6.35 -5.76 12.67
C GLN A 162 5.80 -6.88 13.55
N MET A 163 6.65 -7.68 14.19
CA MET A 163 6.23 -8.78 15.04
C MET A 163 5.40 -8.30 16.23
N LYS A 164 5.84 -7.24 16.90
CA LYS A 164 5.07 -6.60 18.00
C LYS A 164 3.70 -6.12 17.53
N GLU A 165 3.61 -5.50 16.37
CA GLU A 165 2.34 -4.99 15.83
C GLU A 165 1.40 -6.11 15.40
N VAL A 166 1.92 -7.16 14.77
CA VAL A 166 1.14 -8.36 14.41
C VAL A 166 0.57 -9.04 15.66
N GLU A 167 1.36 -9.15 16.71
CA GLU A 167 0.92 -9.71 17.99
C GLU A 167 -0.13 -8.84 18.68
N ARG A 168 0.05 -7.53 18.70
CA ARG A 168 -0.94 -6.57 19.20
C ARG A 168 -2.28 -6.73 18.50
N ILE A 169 -2.27 -6.77 17.16
CA ILE A 169 -3.49 -6.95 16.35
C ILE A 169 -4.17 -8.29 16.62
N LYS A 170 -3.40 -9.37 16.84
CA LYS A 170 -3.94 -10.68 17.22
C LYS A 170 -4.68 -10.61 18.57
N ASN A 171 -4.06 -9.98 19.55
CA ASN A 171 -4.57 -9.91 20.94
C ASN A 171 -5.80 -8.99 21.03
N GLU A 172 -5.86 -7.92 20.26
CA GLU A 172 -7.00 -6.98 20.25
C GLU A 172 -8.20 -7.48 19.42
N GLY A 173 -8.18 -8.73 18.92
CA GLY A 173 -9.24 -9.28 18.09
C GLY A 173 -9.38 -8.57 16.75
N GLY A 174 -8.30 -7.92 16.32
CA GLY A 174 -8.24 -7.13 15.09
C GLY A 174 -8.47 -7.98 13.85
N LEU A 175 -8.78 -7.30 12.79
CA LEU A 175 -9.19 -7.80 11.48
C LEU A 175 -8.55 -9.16 11.12
N LYS A 176 -9.31 -10.24 11.23
CA LYS A 176 -8.94 -11.61 10.82
C LYS A 176 -8.25 -11.66 9.45
N PHE A 177 -8.52 -10.66 8.61
CA PHE A 177 -8.00 -10.52 7.26
C PHE A 177 -6.48 -10.25 7.17
N TYR A 178 -5.89 -9.59 8.20
CA TYR A 178 -4.45 -9.27 8.20
C TYR A 178 -3.59 -10.38 8.79
N VAL A 179 -4.20 -11.30 9.55
CA VAL A 179 -3.48 -12.34 10.30
C VAL A 179 -3.69 -13.74 9.72
N SER A 180 -4.76 -13.98 8.95
CA SER A 180 -5.14 -15.30 8.42
C SER A 180 -4.76 -15.55 6.95
N GLY A 181 -3.88 -14.72 6.38
CA GLY A 181 -3.40 -14.92 5.00
C GLY A 181 -2.49 -16.14 4.88
N LYS A 182 -2.50 -16.79 3.70
CA LYS A 182 -1.57 -17.88 3.37
C LYS A 182 -0.13 -17.35 3.44
N ILE A 183 0.75 -18.12 4.06
CA ILE A 183 2.22 -17.94 4.04
C ILE A 183 2.73 -18.66 2.79
N VAL A 184 3.58 -18.01 2.02
CA VAL A 184 4.29 -18.59 0.86
C VAL A 184 5.73 -18.12 0.89
#